data_4ceb2de1325aea118182cf7bbe0cece4
#
_entry.id   4ceb2de1325aea118182cf7bbe0cece4
#
_cell.length_a   1.000
_cell.length_b   1.000
_cell.length_c   1.000
_cell.angle_alpha   90.00
_cell.angle_beta   90.00
_cell.angle_gamma   90.00
#
_symmetry.space_group_name_H-M   'P 1'
#
loop_
_entity.id
_entity.type
_entity.pdbx_description
1 polymer ?
#
loop_
_entity_poly.entity_id
_entity_poly.type
_entity_poly.pdbx_seq_one_letter_code
_entity_poly.pdbx_strand_id
1 'polypeptide(L)' 'YEKASKIVSRYFPNDNVMACDMESASIAQVSYNCGVDFLIIRVISDVIGRSNKLDYDTFSMLASNKCANLVLEIINNVK' A
#
# COMPACT_ATOMS: atom_id res chain seq x y z
N TYR A 1 -10.35 3.65 9.74
CA TYR A 1 -9.09 2.95 9.96
C TYR A 1 -9.08 2.12 11.23
N GLU A 2 -9.56 2.64 12.37
CA GLU A 2 -9.68 1.86 13.60
C GLU A 2 -10.60 0.66 13.42
N LYS A 3 -11.68 0.86 12.68
CA LYS A 3 -12.63 -0.20 12.38
C LYS A 3 -11.99 -1.29 11.53
N ALA A 4 -11.19 -0.91 10.53
CA ALA A 4 -10.45 -1.85 9.71
C ALA A 4 -9.45 -2.66 10.54
N SER A 5 -8.74 -2.01 11.45
CA SER A 5 -7.80 -2.66 12.34
C SER A 5 -8.48 -3.73 13.20
N LYS A 6 -9.66 -3.43 13.75
CA LYS A 6 -10.43 -4.38 14.54
C LYS A 6 -10.89 -5.58 13.72
N ILE A 7 -11.32 -5.35 12.49
CA ILE A 7 -11.74 -6.43 11.58
C ILE A 7 -10.57 -7.33 11.26
N VAL A 8 -9.43 -6.75 10.91
CA VAL A 8 -8.21 -7.50 10.58
C VAL A 8 -7.76 -8.36 11.75
N SER A 9 -7.74 -7.82 12.96
CA SER A 9 -7.37 -8.56 14.17
C SER A 9 -8.33 -9.72 14.45
N ARG A 10 -9.58 -9.55 14.09
CA ARG A 10 -10.61 -10.58 14.30
C ARG A 10 -10.46 -11.76 13.35
N TYR A 11 -10.20 -11.50 12.07
CA TYR A 11 -10.13 -12.53 11.03
C TYR A 11 -8.74 -13.11 10.85
N PHE A 12 -7.71 -12.36 11.20
CA PHE A 12 -6.31 -12.78 11.04
C PHE A 12 -5.52 -12.59 12.33
N PRO A 13 -5.97 -13.24 13.44
CA PRO A 13 -5.37 -12.99 14.76
C PRO A 13 -3.93 -13.49 14.87
N ASN A 14 -3.53 -14.47 14.07
CA ASN A 14 -2.20 -15.07 14.13
C ASN A 14 -1.26 -14.57 13.04
N ASP A 15 -1.74 -13.68 12.18
CA ASP A 15 -0.95 -13.10 11.12
C ASP A 15 -0.38 -11.77 11.54
N ASN A 16 0.86 -11.49 11.17
CA ASN A 16 1.48 -10.20 11.43
C ASN A 16 1.09 -9.21 10.33
N VAL A 17 -0.15 -8.73 10.40
CA VAL A 17 -0.66 -7.80 9.39
C VAL A 17 -0.07 -6.41 9.66
N MET A 18 0.70 -5.91 8.71
CA MET A 18 1.45 -4.65 8.84
C MET A 18 0.78 -3.49 8.12
N ALA A 19 -0.02 -3.76 7.11
CA ALA A 19 -0.66 -2.72 6.31
C ALA A 19 -1.91 -3.26 5.63
N CYS A 20 -2.80 -2.37 5.23
CA CYS A 20 -3.89 -2.72 4.34
C CYS A 20 -4.15 -1.59 3.34
N ASP A 21 -4.67 -1.94 2.17
CA ASP A 21 -5.09 -0.98 1.17
C ASP A 21 -6.44 -1.40 0.59
N MET A 22 -7.03 -0.53 -0.21
CA MET A 22 -8.39 -0.74 -0.69
C MET A 22 -8.47 -0.92 -2.22
N GLU A 23 -7.37 -0.82 -2.94
CA GLU A 23 -7.38 -0.86 -4.41
C GLU A 23 -6.59 -2.03 -5.00
N SER A 24 -5.61 -2.56 -4.28
CA SER A 24 -4.69 -3.56 -4.81
C SER A 24 -5.38 -4.87 -5.21
N ALA A 25 -6.37 -5.30 -4.44
CA ALA A 25 -7.10 -6.53 -4.73
C ALA A 25 -7.82 -6.45 -6.07
N SER A 26 -8.43 -5.31 -6.38
CA SER A 26 -9.12 -5.09 -7.66
C SER A 26 -8.15 -5.14 -8.83
N ILE A 27 -7.00 -4.50 -8.70
CA ILE A 27 -5.96 -4.49 -9.72
C ILE A 27 -5.42 -5.91 -9.95
N ALA A 28 -5.15 -6.64 -8.88
CA ALA A 28 -4.67 -8.01 -8.95
C ALA A 28 -5.69 -8.92 -9.64
N GLN A 29 -6.96 -8.78 -9.32
CA GLN A 29 -8.03 -9.59 -9.90
C GLN A 29 -8.14 -9.36 -11.40
N VAL A 30 -8.14 -8.12 -11.85
CA VAL A 30 -8.22 -7.78 -13.28
C VAL A 30 -6.99 -8.28 -14.01
N SER A 31 -5.80 -8.08 -13.44
CA SER A 31 -4.55 -8.56 -14.04
C SER A 31 -4.54 -10.07 -14.20
N TYR A 32 -4.97 -10.78 -13.18
CA TYR A 32 -5.08 -12.25 -13.22
C TYR A 32 -6.04 -12.71 -14.30
N ASN A 33 -7.23 -12.10 -14.39
CA ASN A 33 -8.23 -12.46 -15.38
C ASN A 33 -7.77 -12.17 -16.81
N CYS A 34 -6.94 -11.16 -17.00
CA CYS A 34 -6.38 -10.80 -18.31
C CYS A 34 -5.09 -11.56 -18.64
N GLY A 35 -4.60 -12.39 -17.74
CA GLY A 35 -3.33 -13.11 -17.94
C GLY A 35 -2.10 -12.21 -17.99
N VAL A 36 -2.15 -11.09 -17.27
CA VAL A 36 -1.06 -10.11 -17.23
C VAL A 36 -0.37 -10.20 -15.88
N ASP A 37 0.95 -10.32 -15.90
CA ASP A 37 1.75 -10.28 -14.68
C ASP A 37 1.65 -8.91 -14.03
N PHE A 38 1.70 -8.87 -12.71
CA PHE A 38 1.59 -7.60 -11.99
C PHE A 38 2.46 -7.60 -10.74
N LEU A 39 2.80 -6.40 -10.31
CA LEU A 39 3.48 -6.14 -9.05
C LEU A 39 2.85 -4.89 -8.44
N ILE A 40 2.53 -4.96 -7.17
CA ILE A 40 1.91 -3.85 -6.46
C ILE A 40 2.96 -3.21 -5.55
N ILE A 41 3.15 -1.91 -5.74
CA ILE A 41 4.06 -1.11 -4.92
C ILE A 41 3.24 -0.01 -4.27
N ARG A 42 3.21 0.00 -2.96
CA ARG A 42 2.48 0.99 -2.17
C ARG A 42 3.39 1.54 -1.09
N VAL A 43 3.15 2.79 -0.73
CA VAL A 43 3.83 3.43 0.40
C VAL A 43 2.79 3.74 1.45
N ILE A 44 3.13 3.49 2.71
CA ILE A 44 2.24 3.81 3.82
C ILE A 44 2.04 5.32 3.86
N SER A 45 0.79 5.75 3.72
CA SER A 45 0.43 7.17 3.71
C SER A 45 -0.18 7.61 5.03
N ASP A 46 -0.69 6.65 5.82
CA ASP A 46 -1.38 6.94 7.06
C ASP A 46 -1.12 5.84 8.07
N VAL A 47 -0.96 6.21 9.33
CA VAL A 47 -0.74 5.27 10.43
C VAL A 47 -1.88 5.43 11.42
N ILE A 48 -2.51 4.31 11.79
CA ILE A 48 -3.60 4.30 12.75
C ILE A 48 -3.10 4.89 14.09
N GLY A 49 -3.88 5.84 14.63
CA GLY A 49 -3.56 6.52 15.87
C GLY A 49 -2.67 7.75 15.74
N ARG A 50 -2.24 8.08 14.52
CA ARG A 50 -1.51 9.32 14.24
C ARG A 50 -2.34 10.18 13.29
N SER A 51 -2.86 11.29 13.81
CA SER A 51 -3.74 12.16 13.03
C SER A 51 -3.27 13.61 13.09
N ASN A 52 -2.05 13.88 12.63
CA ASN A 52 -1.58 15.24 12.45
C ASN A 52 -1.53 15.53 10.94
N LYS A 53 -2.37 16.46 10.49
CA LYS A 53 -2.51 16.78 9.08
C LYS A 53 -1.21 17.31 8.46
N LEU A 54 -0.45 18.11 9.21
CA LEU A 54 0.84 18.64 8.73
C LEU A 54 1.86 17.52 8.52
N ASP A 55 1.92 16.60 9.47
CA ASP A 55 2.81 15.44 9.34
C ASP A 55 2.40 14.53 8.18
N TYR A 56 1.09 14.37 7.98
CA TYR A 56 0.57 13.60 6.87
C TYR A 56 0.98 14.20 5.52
N ASP A 57 0.81 15.52 5.34
CA ASP A 57 1.13 16.18 4.07
C ASP A 57 2.63 16.08 3.75
N THR A 58 3.48 16.33 4.74
CA THR A 58 4.94 16.22 4.59
C THR A 58 5.36 14.78 4.30
N PHE A 59 4.85 13.85 5.07
CA PHE A 59 5.16 12.42 4.90
C PHE A 59 4.67 11.91 3.55
N SER A 60 3.48 12.28 3.13
CA SER A 60 2.89 11.85 1.86
C SER A 60 3.73 12.32 0.67
N MET A 61 4.23 13.55 0.71
CA MET A 61 5.08 14.07 -0.36
C MET A 61 6.40 13.31 -0.44
N LEU A 62 7.07 13.07 0.68
CA LEU A 62 8.32 12.30 0.74
C LEU A 62 8.11 10.86 0.29
N ALA A 63 7.04 10.24 0.76
CA ALA A 63 6.71 8.86 0.40
C ALA A 63 6.40 8.72 -1.08
N SER A 64 5.68 9.68 -1.67
CA SER A 64 5.37 9.67 -3.10
C SER A 64 6.63 9.77 -3.95
N ASN A 65 7.58 10.61 -3.56
CA ASN A 65 8.85 10.74 -4.26
C ASN A 65 9.68 9.46 -4.19
N LYS A 66 9.76 8.83 -3.04
CA LYS A 66 10.46 7.55 -2.86
C LYS A 66 9.81 6.45 -3.68
N CYS A 67 8.48 6.39 -3.68
CA CYS A 67 7.74 5.39 -4.44
C CYS A 67 7.97 5.56 -5.94
N ALA A 68 7.92 6.79 -6.44
CA ALA A 68 8.17 7.08 -7.86
C ALA A 68 9.57 6.68 -8.27
N ASN A 69 10.58 6.99 -7.47
CA ASN A 69 11.97 6.63 -7.74
C ASN A 69 12.17 5.11 -7.74
N LEU A 70 11.55 4.41 -6.80
CA LEU A 70 11.61 2.95 -6.75
C LEU A 70 10.98 2.31 -7.98
N VAL A 71 9.83 2.80 -8.41
CA VAL A 71 9.13 2.30 -9.59
C VAL A 71 9.99 2.50 -10.84
N LEU A 72 10.58 3.68 -11.00
CA LEU A 72 11.46 3.96 -12.13
C LEU A 72 12.68 3.04 -12.15
N GLU A 73 13.28 2.80 -10.99
CA GLU A 73 14.41 1.89 -10.87
C GLU A 73 14.03 0.45 -11.26
N ILE A 74 12.88 -0.02 -10.80
CA ILE A 74 12.39 -1.36 -11.15
C ILE A 74 12.15 -1.46 -12.66
N ILE A 75 11.48 -0.48 -13.26
CA ILE A 75 11.20 -0.47 -14.69
C ILE A 75 12.50 -0.49 -15.50
N ASN A 76 13.48 0.28 -15.09
CA ASN A 76 14.76 0.35 -15.80
C ASN A 76 15.57 -0.95 -15.71
N ASN A 77 15.37 -1.74 -14.67
CA ASN A 77 16.08 -3.01 -14.46
C ASN A 77 15.35 -4.23 -15.02
N VAL A 78 14.07 -4.10 -15.35
CA VAL A 78 13.28 -5.19 -15.93
C VAL A 78 13.41 -5.26 -17.47
N LYS A 79 13.88 -4.19 -18.07
CA LYS A 79 14.07 -4.15 -19.53
C LYS A 79 15.34 -4.92 -19.94
#